data_ca5dbd3f3a15906590c0a2a00acf1bdd
#
_entry.id   ca5dbd3f3a15906590c0a2a00acf1bdd
#
_cell.length_a   1.000
_cell.length_b   1.000
_cell.length_c   1.000
_cell.angle_alpha   90.00
_cell.angle_beta   90.00
_cell.angle_gamma   90.00
#
_symmetry.space_group_name_H-M   'P 1'
#
loop_
_entity.id
_entity.type
_entity.pdbx_description
1 polymer ?
#
loop_
_entity_poly.entity_id
_entity_poly.type
_entity_poly.pdbx_seq_one_letter_code
_entity_poly.pdbx_strand_id
1 'polypeptide(L)'
;MNMSIDQKELLAKVPTQLLIGGQWRDASSGETFDVENPATGATIATLSSANSDDAVAALDAACAVQDEWARTTPRERADILRRAFELLHERADEFATLMTLEMGKPFAESQGEVTYGAEYLRWF
;
A
#
# COMPACT_ATOMS: atom_id res chain seq x y z
N MET A 1 -18.07 15.68 9.58
CA MET A 1 -17.51 14.83 8.51
C MET A 1 -17.64 13.38 8.96
N ASN A 2 -18.55 12.64 8.37
CA ASN A 2 -18.89 11.30 8.83
C ASN A 2 -17.99 10.32 8.06
N MET A 3 -16.82 10.01 8.62
CA MET A 3 -16.07 8.84 8.15
C MET A 3 -16.86 7.62 8.63
N SER A 4 -17.51 6.94 7.70
CA SER A 4 -18.34 5.76 8.00
C SER A 4 -17.53 4.53 8.40
N ILE A 5 -16.20 4.61 8.30
CA ILE A 5 -15.26 3.50 8.55
C ILE A 5 -14.75 3.59 10.00
N ASP A 6 -14.78 2.48 10.71
CA ASP A 6 -14.11 2.34 12.00
C ASP A 6 -12.60 2.34 11.78
N GLN A 7 -11.94 3.44 12.18
CA GLN A 7 -10.51 3.64 12.00
C GLN A 7 -9.68 2.56 12.71
N LYS A 8 -10.10 2.14 13.91
CA LYS A 8 -9.39 1.12 14.69
C LYS A 8 -9.47 -0.25 14.00
N GLU A 9 -10.64 -0.59 13.48
CA GLU A 9 -10.82 -1.83 12.72
C GLU A 9 -10.02 -1.81 11.41
N LEU A 10 -9.98 -0.66 10.72
CA LEU A 10 -9.21 -0.48 9.50
C LEU A 10 -7.71 -0.66 9.78
N LEU A 11 -7.16 0.07 10.75
CA LEU A 11 -5.74 0.01 11.10
C LEU A 11 -5.31 -1.41 11.51
N ALA A 12 -6.17 -2.15 12.20
CA ALA A 12 -5.87 -3.53 12.59
C ALA A 12 -5.76 -4.51 11.39
N LYS A 13 -6.29 -4.14 10.23
CA LYS A 13 -6.23 -4.96 8.99
C LYS A 13 -5.03 -4.61 8.10
N VAL A 14 -4.35 -3.49 8.34
CA VAL A 14 -3.22 -3.06 7.53
C VAL A 14 -1.99 -3.87 7.89
N PRO A 15 -1.33 -4.54 6.92
CA PRO A 15 -0.07 -5.22 7.18
C PRO A 15 1.01 -4.22 7.59
N THR A 16 1.80 -4.57 8.60
CA THR A 16 2.88 -3.73 9.13
C THR A 16 4.28 -4.24 8.78
N GLN A 17 4.34 -5.33 8.03
CA GLN A 17 5.56 -6.03 7.61
C GLN A 17 5.98 -5.63 6.19
N LEU A 18 7.16 -6.08 5.77
CA LEU A 18 7.65 -5.95 4.39
C LEU A 18 7.05 -7.04 3.52
N LEU A 19 6.59 -6.70 2.32
CA LEU A 19 6.17 -7.67 1.31
C LEU A 19 7.32 -7.93 0.33
N ILE A 20 7.98 -9.08 0.47
CA ILE A 20 9.11 -9.46 -0.40
C ILE A 20 8.90 -10.87 -0.92
N GLY A 21 9.01 -11.05 -2.25
CA GLY A 21 8.80 -12.34 -2.88
C GLY A 21 7.39 -12.92 -2.66
N GLY A 22 6.38 -12.08 -2.51
CA GLY A 22 4.99 -12.47 -2.26
C GLY A 22 4.70 -12.88 -0.80
N GLN A 23 5.65 -12.65 0.13
CA GLN A 23 5.49 -13.00 1.55
C GLN A 23 5.66 -11.79 2.45
N TRP A 24 4.80 -11.69 3.45
CA TRP A 24 4.94 -10.71 4.54
C TRP A 24 5.97 -11.22 5.55
N ARG A 25 6.96 -10.36 5.87
CA ARG A 25 8.03 -10.68 6.82
C ARG A 25 8.50 -9.44 7.56
N ASP A 26 9.06 -9.63 8.74
CA ASP A 26 9.73 -8.57 9.48
C ASP A 26 11.03 -8.15 8.78
N ALA A 27 11.49 -6.92 9.06
CA ALA A 27 12.80 -6.47 8.63
C ALA A 27 13.90 -7.39 9.16
N SER A 28 14.95 -7.64 8.38
CA SER A 28 16.05 -8.53 8.74
C SER A 28 16.79 -8.10 10.00
N SER A 29 16.81 -6.79 10.31
CA SER A 29 17.35 -6.22 11.56
C SER A 29 16.42 -6.36 12.75
N GLY A 30 15.11 -6.61 12.53
CA GLY A 30 14.06 -6.52 13.55
C GLY A 30 13.71 -5.09 13.96
N GLU A 31 14.30 -4.07 13.32
CA GLU A 31 13.99 -2.67 13.60
C GLU A 31 12.61 -2.28 13.11
N THR A 32 11.99 -1.32 13.82
CA THR A 32 10.68 -0.77 13.51
C THR A 32 10.68 0.74 13.61
N PHE A 33 9.67 1.38 13.04
CA PHE A 33 9.40 2.80 13.23
C PHE A 33 7.90 3.05 13.40
N ASP A 34 7.57 4.13 14.09
CA ASP A 34 6.19 4.52 14.35
C ASP A 34 5.68 5.45 13.25
N VAL A 35 4.42 5.25 12.86
CA VAL A 35 3.65 6.18 12.02
C VAL A 35 2.72 6.97 12.92
N GLU A 36 2.84 8.29 12.88
CA GLU A 36 2.06 9.19 13.71
C GLU A 36 0.95 9.88 12.92
N ASN A 37 -0.18 10.10 13.54
CA ASN A 37 -1.22 10.98 13.02
C ASN A 37 -0.81 12.44 13.28
N PRO A 38 -0.51 13.24 12.25
CA PRO A 38 -0.01 14.61 12.43
C PRO A 38 -1.02 15.57 13.07
N ALA A 39 -2.31 15.23 13.04
CA ALA A 39 -3.34 16.05 13.68
C ALA A 39 -3.40 15.86 15.21
N THR A 40 -2.92 14.73 15.73
CA THR A 40 -3.04 14.40 17.17
C THR A 40 -1.70 14.08 17.83
N GLY A 41 -0.65 13.77 17.04
CA GLY A 41 0.63 13.28 17.53
C GLY A 41 0.57 11.84 18.08
N ALA A 42 -0.54 11.13 17.88
CA ALA A 42 -0.69 9.75 18.34
C ALA A 42 -0.10 8.77 17.34
N THR A 43 0.64 7.76 17.81
CA THR A 43 1.07 6.62 17.00
C THR A 43 -0.15 5.83 16.53
N ILE A 44 -0.26 5.61 15.22
CA ILE A 44 -1.35 4.87 14.59
C ILE A 44 -0.93 3.47 14.13
N ALA A 45 0.36 3.27 13.88
CA ALA A 45 0.93 1.97 13.53
C ALA A 45 2.43 1.94 13.84
N THR A 46 2.99 0.74 14.02
CA THR A 46 4.44 0.51 14.10
C THR A 46 4.81 -0.45 12.98
N LEU A 47 5.67 -0.01 12.08
CA LEU A 47 6.02 -0.72 10.85
C LEU A 47 7.45 -1.29 10.90
N SER A 48 7.69 -2.37 10.16
CA SER A 48 9.04 -2.89 9.94
C SER A 48 9.91 -1.89 9.20
N SER A 49 11.09 -1.60 9.73
CA SER A 49 12.08 -0.68 9.14
C SER A 49 13.07 -1.46 8.27
N ALA A 50 12.87 -1.43 6.94
CA ALA A 50 13.75 -2.11 6.01
C ALA A 50 15.17 -1.52 6.01
N ASN A 51 16.17 -2.36 5.92
CA ASN A 51 17.57 -1.99 5.73
C ASN A 51 18.05 -2.31 4.29
N SER A 52 19.35 -2.12 4.03
CA SER A 52 19.94 -2.38 2.71
C SER A 52 19.81 -3.84 2.28
N ASP A 53 19.92 -4.79 3.21
CA ASP A 53 19.83 -6.22 2.91
C ASP A 53 18.39 -6.60 2.50
N ASP A 54 17.38 -6.01 3.14
CA ASP A 54 15.99 -6.18 2.77
C ASP A 54 15.72 -5.59 1.38
N ALA A 55 16.29 -4.43 1.06
CA ALA A 55 16.18 -3.82 -0.26
C ALA A 55 16.80 -4.69 -1.36
N VAL A 56 17.97 -5.27 -1.11
CA VAL A 56 18.63 -6.21 -2.04
C VAL A 56 17.77 -7.46 -2.22
N ALA A 57 17.26 -8.04 -1.12
CA ALA A 57 16.38 -9.20 -1.20
C ALA A 57 15.08 -8.93 -2.00
N ALA A 58 14.52 -7.72 -1.89
CA ALA A 58 13.36 -7.32 -2.69
C ALA A 58 13.71 -7.19 -4.17
N LEU A 59 14.87 -6.61 -4.49
CA LEU A 59 15.38 -6.52 -5.86
C LEU A 59 15.63 -7.90 -6.46
N ASP A 60 16.29 -8.79 -5.73
CA ASP A 60 16.58 -10.15 -6.18
C ASP A 60 15.29 -10.93 -6.47
N ALA A 61 14.28 -10.80 -5.60
CA ALA A 61 12.97 -11.41 -5.80
C ALA A 61 12.27 -10.88 -7.07
N ALA A 62 12.37 -9.59 -7.34
CA ALA A 62 11.82 -8.98 -8.56
C ALA A 62 12.59 -9.44 -9.82
N CYS A 63 13.93 -9.48 -9.77
CA CYS A 63 14.75 -9.94 -10.87
C CYS A 63 14.52 -11.41 -11.21
N ALA A 64 14.29 -12.25 -10.21
CA ALA A 64 14.04 -13.68 -10.40
C ALA A 64 12.80 -13.99 -11.25
N VAL A 65 11.80 -13.11 -11.26
CA VAL A 65 10.55 -13.29 -12.02
C VAL A 65 10.47 -12.44 -13.28
N GLN A 66 11.45 -11.56 -13.52
CA GLN A 66 11.39 -10.57 -14.60
C GLN A 66 11.26 -11.20 -16.00
N ASP A 67 12.02 -12.25 -16.29
CA ASP A 67 11.99 -12.91 -17.61
C ASP A 67 10.67 -13.63 -17.86
N GLU A 68 10.07 -14.24 -16.84
CA GLU A 68 8.76 -14.87 -16.94
C GLU A 68 7.68 -13.81 -17.14
N TRP A 69 7.71 -12.75 -16.34
CA TRP A 69 6.80 -11.62 -16.46
C TRP A 69 6.88 -10.95 -17.84
N ALA A 70 8.07 -10.78 -18.39
CA ALA A 70 8.27 -10.20 -19.73
C ALA A 70 7.60 -11.04 -20.85
N ARG A 71 7.46 -12.36 -20.68
CA ARG A 71 6.76 -13.25 -21.62
C ARG A 71 5.26 -13.29 -21.41
N THR A 72 4.73 -12.75 -20.32
CA THR A 72 3.29 -12.65 -20.06
C THR A 72 2.62 -11.80 -21.16
N THR A 73 1.47 -12.22 -21.64
CA THR A 73 0.79 -11.50 -22.71
C THR A 73 0.33 -10.10 -22.27
N PRO A 74 0.25 -9.11 -23.19
CA PRO A 74 -0.27 -7.80 -22.85
C PRO A 74 -1.67 -7.84 -22.23
N ARG A 75 -2.52 -8.76 -22.67
CA ARG A 75 -3.87 -8.93 -22.10
C ARG A 75 -3.84 -9.38 -20.65
N GLU A 76 -3.04 -10.40 -20.33
CA GLU A 76 -2.92 -10.89 -18.94
C GLU A 76 -2.40 -9.80 -18.01
N ARG A 77 -1.41 -9.01 -18.44
CA ARG A 77 -0.92 -7.87 -17.66
C ARG A 77 -2.00 -6.79 -17.47
N ALA A 78 -2.75 -6.48 -18.53
CA ALA A 78 -3.85 -5.52 -18.48
C ALA A 78 -4.99 -5.99 -17.57
N ASP A 79 -5.31 -7.28 -17.55
CA ASP A 79 -6.36 -7.83 -16.67
C ASP A 79 -5.96 -7.73 -15.19
N ILE A 80 -4.66 -7.90 -14.86
CA ILE A 80 -4.14 -7.68 -13.49
C ILE A 80 -4.28 -6.21 -13.07
N LEU A 81 -3.88 -5.28 -13.95
CA LEU A 81 -3.98 -3.84 -13.67
C LEU A 81 -5.45 -3.41 -13.54
N ARG A 82 -6.33 -3.93 -14.39
CA ARG A 82 -7.77 -3.71 -14.30
C ARG A 82 -8.32 -4.16 -12.95
N ARG A 83 -7.95 -5.37 -12.50
CA ARG A 83 -8.40 -5.87 -11.20
C ARG A 83 -7.89 -5.00 -10.05
N ALA A 84 -6.65 -4.53 -10.12
CA ALA A 84 -6.10 -3.59 -9.14
C ALA A 84 -6.87 -2.26 -9.12
N PHE A 85 -7.20 -1.71 -10.30
CA PHE A 85 -8.06 -0.52 -10.43
C PHE A 85 -9.42 -0.72 -9.76
N GLU A 86 -10.10 -1.83 -10.05
CA GLU A 86 -11.40 -2.16 -9.47
C GLU A 86 -11.33 -2.24 -7.95
N LEU A 87 -10.32 -2.93 -7.40
CA LEU A 87 -10.10 -3.06 -5.96
C LEU A 87 -9.82 -1.71 -5.27
N LEU A 88 -9.08 -0.81 -5.93
CA LEU A 88 -8.87 0.54 -5.39
C LEU A 88 -10.18 1.31 -5.31
N HIS A 89 -11.06 1.21 -6.32
CA HIS A 89 -12.37 1.84 -6.28
C HIS A 89 -13.31 1.20 -5.24
N GLU A 90 -13.34 -0.13 -5.16
CA GLU A 90 -14.13 -0.86 -4.15
C GLU A 90 -13.74 -0.47 -2.72
N ARG A 91 -12.47 -0.13 -2.49
CA ARG A 91 -11.89 0.21 -1.20
C ARG A 91 -11.49 1.68 -1.06
N ALA A 92 -12.03 2.55 -1.90
CA ALA A 92 -11.58 3.96 -1.98
C ALA A 92 -11.64 4.70 -0.64
N ASP A 93 -12.70 4.48 0.14
CA ASP A 93 -12.86 5.13 1.45
C ASP A 93 -11.84 4.60 2.48
N GLU A 94 -11.44 3.32 2.41
CA GLU A 94 -10.39 2.77 3.28
C GLU A 94 -9.05 3.45 2.98
N PHE A 95 -8.64 3.54 1.70
CA PHE A 95 -7.40 4.21 1.30
C PHE A 95 -7.42 5.70 1.63
N ALA A 96 -8.53 6.40 1.37
CA ALA A 96 -8.67 7.80 1.71
C ALA A 96 -8.60 8.05 3.22
N THR A 97 -9.16 7.14 4.03
CA THR A 97 -9.08 7.23 5.50
C THR A 97 -7.62 7.06 5.97
N LEU A 98 -6.89 6.08 5.45
CA LEU A 98 -5.47 5.88 5.77
C LEU A 98 -4.64 7.10 5.41
N MET A 99 -4.78 7.65 4.19
CA MET A 99 -4.08 8.87 3.79
C MET A 99 -4.37 10.06 4.72
N THR A 100 -5.64 10.25 5.10
CA THR A 100 -6.02 11.31 6.04
C THR A 100 -5.35 11.12 7.40
N LEU A 101 -5.31 9.89 7.89
CA LEU A 101 -4.68 9.57 9.19
C LEU A 101 -3.16 9.77 9.17
N GLU A 102 -2.49 9.40 8.07
CA GLU A 102 -1.03 9.47 7.97
C GLU A 102 -0.49 10.86 7.58
N MET A 103 -1.22 11.61 6.76
CA MET A 103 -0.78 12.90 6.21
C MET A 103 -1.48 14.11 6.81
N GLY A 104 -2.64 13.92 7.46
CA GLY A 104 -3.43 15.03 8.00
C GLY A 104 -4.20 15.82 6.94
N LYS A 105 -4.27 15.38 5.68
CA LYS A 105 -5.04 16.08 4.64
C LYS A 105 -6.55 15.83 4.77
N PRO A 106 -7.40 16.74 4.24
CA PRO A 106 -8.86 16.54 4.24
C PRO A 106 -9.28 15.27 3.52
N PHE A 107 -10.26 14.54 4.05
CA PHE A 107 -10.74 13.27 3.49
C PHE A 107 -11.17 13.38 2.01
N ALA A 108 -11.84 14.48 1.64
CA ALA A 108 -12.26 14.70 0.25
C ALA A 108 -11.07 14.82 -0.72
N GLU A 109 -9.95 15.39 -0.28
CA GLU A 109 -8.71 15.46 -1.07
C GLU A 109 -8.08 14.07 -1.19
N SER A 110 -8.07 13.30 -0.10
CA SER A 110 -7.59 11.91 -0.11
C SER A 110 -8.40 11.04 -1.09
N GLN A 111 -9.73 11.19 -1.13
CA GLN A 111 -10.57 10.51 -2.14
C GLN A 111 -10.20 10.90 -3.58
N GLY A 112 -9.91 12.17 -3.81
CA GLY A 112 -9.41 12.65 -5.10
C GLY A 112 -8.10 11.98 -5.52
N GLU A 113 -7.18 11.79 -4.58
CA GLU A 113 -5.91 11.11 -4.85
C GLU A 113 -6.07 9.61 -5.12
N VAL A 114 -6.96 8.92 -4.42
CA VAL A 114 -7.28 7.52 -4.74
C VAL A 114 -7.77 7.40 -6.18
N THR A 115 -8.71 8.27 -6.58
CA THR A 115 -9.23 8.31 -7.95
C THR A 115 -8.12 8.59 -8.95
N TYR A 116 -7.29 9.60 -8.70
CA TYR A 116 -6.18 9.98 -9.56
C TYR A 116 -5.15 8.85 -9.72
N GLY A 117 -4.74 8.24 -8.61
CA GLY A 117 -3.79 7.11 -8.63
C GLY A 117 -4.35 5.87 -9.33
N ALA A 118 -5.62 5.55 -9.13
CA ALA A 118 -6.27 4.41 -9.77
C ALA A 118 -6.31 4.55 -11.30
N GLU A 119 -6.47 5.77 -11.85
CA GLU A 119 -6.51 6.00 -13.29
C GLU A 119 -5.23 5.56 -14.02
N TYR A 120 -4.07 5.60 -13.37
CA TYR A 120 -2.84 5.07 -13.96
C TYR A 120 -2.94 3.57 -14.24
N LEU A 121 -3.52 2.81 -13.31
CA LEU A 121 -3.72 1.36 -13.49
C LEU A 121 -4.70 1.06 -14.63
N ARG A 122 -5.70 1.92 -14.82
CA ARG A 122 -6.65 1.79 -15.91
C ARG A 122 -6.05 2.14 -17.26
N TRP A 123 -5.14 3.12 -17.28
CA TRP A 123 -4.54 3.64 -18.52
C TRP A 123 -3.54 2.66 -19.13
N PHE A 124 -2.72 2.00 -18.34
CA PHE A 124 -1.68 1.06 -18.77
C PHE A 124 -2.14 -0.39 -18.76
#